data_87b56da899ce3ea66c45c14e9c99a483
#
_entry.id   87b56da899ce3ea66c45c14e9c99a483
#
_cell.length_a   1.000
_cell.length_b   1.000
_cell.length_c   1.000
_cell.angle_alpha   90.00
_cell.angle_beta   90.00
_cell.angle_gamma   90.00
#
_symmetry.space_group_name_H-M   'P 1'
#
loop_
_entity.id
_entity.type
_entity.pdbx_description
1 polymer ?
#
loop_
_entity_poly.entity_id
_entity_poly.type
_entity_poly.pdbx_seq_one_letter_code
_entity_poly.pdbx_strand_id
1 'polypeptide(L)'
;MRKELMTMKITDISAAIPGCRVYPGDPTPSVTKLSDAKKDGYSLSAISLCSHSGTHVDAPSHFISGGYGADGIPLYKCVGECLITDDVDAALAAARRQTRIILKGCDINAEQARSLAENKIDLIGTDALSFGETYDEQADVHKALLGAGIVLLEGLCLSDADCGSYTLVALPLKLKDCDGSPVRAVLLS
;
A
#
# COMPACT_ATOMS: atom_id res chain seq x y z
N MET A 1 -40.77 6.43 -10.34
CA MET A 1 -39.43 7.03 -10.28
C MET A 1 -38.43 5.90 -10.13
N ARG A 2 -37.65 5.56 -11.17
CA ARG A 2 -36.48 4.68 -11.02
C ARG A 2 -35.44 5.48 -10.24
N LYS A 3 -35.00 4.99 -9.07
CA LYS A 3 -33.78 5.48 -8.42
C LYS A 3 -32.66 5.33 -9.44
N GLU A 4 -32.04 6.43 -9.86
CA GLU A 4 -30.74 6.35 -10.53
C GLU A 4 -29.81 5.62 -9.56
N LEU A 5 -29.42 4.42 -9.93
CA LEU A 5 -28.32 3.71 -9.28
C LEU A 5 -27.06 4.56 -9.57
N MET A 6 -26.59 5.28 -8.56
CA MET A 6 -25.23 5.85 -8.64
C MET A 6 -24.29 4.68 -8.94
N THR A 7 -23.75 4.64 -10.15
CA THR A 7 -22.74 3.65 -10.52
C THR A 7 -21.46 4.02 -9.79
N MET A 8 -21.09 3.22 -8.81
CA MET A 8 -19.81 3.33 -8.11
C MET A 8 -18.68 3.18 -9.14
N LYS A 9 -17.82 4.18 -9.28
CA LYS A 9 -16.61 4.09 -10.08
C LYS A 9 -15.52 3.42 -9.28
N ILE A 10 -14.86 2.41 -9.87
CA ILE A 10 -13.70 1.73 -9.29
C ILE A 10 -12.47 2.11 -10.12
N THR A 11 -11.48 2.73 -9.48
CA THR A 11 -10.18 3.04 -10.10
C THR A 11 -9.13 2.11 -9.49
N ASP A 12 -8.50 1.28 -10.33
CA ASP A 12 -7.41 0.40 -9.93
C ASP A 12 -6.12 1.21 -9.84
N ILE A 13 -5.50 1.21 -8.68
CA ILE A 13 -4.24 1.91 -8.41
C ILE A 13 -3.11 0.95 -8.09
N SER A 14 -3.18 -0.29 -8.59
CA SER A 14 -2.20 -1.35 -8.33
C SER A 14 -1.23 -1.55 -9.48
N ALA A 15 0.03 -1.82 -9.15
CA ALA A 15 1.03 -2.29 -10.11
C ALA A 15 0.79 -3.75 -10.51
N ALA A 16 0.95 -4.07 -11.79
CA ALA A 16 0.84 -5.45 -12.28
C ALA A 16 2.05 -6.29 -11.86
N ILE A 17 1.81 -7.51 -11.36
CA ILE A 17 2.84 -8.48 -11.00
C ILE A 17 2.72 -9.70 -11.94
N PRO A 18 3.78 -10.13 -12.64
CA PRO A 18 5.09 -9.47 -12.81
C PRO A 18 5.00 -8.23 -13.70
N GLY A 19 6.09 -7.43 -13.73
CA GLY A 19 6.19 -6.22 -14.56
C GLY A 19 6.20 -4.92 -13.76
N CYS A 20 5.95 -5.00 -12.44
CA CYS A 20 6.13 -3.87 -11.53
C CYS A 20 7.59 -3.43 -11.42
N ARG A 21 7.82 -2.21 -10.96
CA ARG A 21 9.13 -1.78 -10.47
C ARG A 21 9.52 -2.67 -9.29
N VAL A 22 10.80 -2.98 -9.17
CA VAL A 22 11.36 -3.83 -8.10
C VAL A 22 12.35 -2.99 -7.30
N TYR A 23 12.30 -3.08 -5.98
CA TYR A 23 13.26 -2.40 -5.12
C TYR A 23 14.67 -2.96 -5.37
N PRO A 24 15.72 -2.12 -5.42
CA PRO A 24 17.09 -2.57 -5.69
C PRO A 24 17.55 -3.63 -4.69
N GLY A 25 17.89 -4.81 -5.19
CA GLY A 25 18.31 -5.96 -4.39
C GLY A 25 17.23 -7.01 -4.14
N ASP A 26 15.96 -6.69 -4.38
CA ASP A 26 14.86 -7.64 -4.19
C ASP A 26 14.76 -8.65 -5.35
N PRO A 27 14.24 -9.87 -5.08
CA PRO A 27 13.93 -10.84 -6.11
C PRO A 27 12.86 -10.33 -7.08
N THR A 28 13.14 -10.46 -8.39
CA THR A 28 12.15 -10.13 -9.41
C THR A 28 10.98 -11.11 -9.38
N PRO A 29 9.73 -10.64 -9.29
CA PRO A 29 8.57 -11.51 -9.33
C PRO A 29 8.48 -12.31 -10.63
N SER A 30 8.08 -13.57 -10.54
CA SER A 30 7.95 -14.45 -11.69
C SER A 30 6.72 -15.34 -11.62
N VAL A 31 6.23 -15.74 -12.80
CA VAL A 31 5.12 -16.70 -12.96
C VAL A 31 5.60 -17.86 -13.81
N THR A 32 5.49 -19.06 -13.27
CA THR A 32 5.83 -20.31 -13.98
C THR A 32 4.55 -21.07 -14.28
N LYS A 33 4.28 -21.33 -15.58
CA LYS A 33 3.15 -22.15 -16.00
C LYS A 33 3.43 -23.63 -15.70
N LEU A 34 2.62 -24.25 -14.86
CA LEU A 34 2.74 -25.65 -14.46
C LEU A 34 1.84 -26.58 -15.30
N SER A 35 0.65 -26.11 -15.72
CA SER A 35 -0.28 -26.84 -16.58
C SER A 35 -0.91 -25.94 -17.61
N ASP A 36 -1.32 -26.50 -18.74
CA ASP A 36 -1.91 -25.81 -19.88
C ASP A 36 -3.31 -26.36 -20.17
N ALA A 37 -4.31 -25.47 -20.29
CA ALA A 37 -5.71 -25.88 -20.50
C ALA A 37 -5.94 -26.74 -21.75
N LYS A 38 -5.14 -26.55 -22.83
CA LYS A 38 -5.27 -27.33 -24.06
C LYS A 38 -4.71 -28.75 -23.92
N LYS A 39 -3.67 -28.93 -23.08
CA LYS A 39 -2.98 -30.20 -22.89
C LYS A 39 -3.54 -30.99 -21.72
N ASP A 40 -3.78 -30.28 -20.60
CA ASP A 40 -4.04 -30.89 -19.30
C ASP A 40 -5.51 -30.73 -18.85
N GLY A 41 -6.34 -30.02 -19.64
CA GLY A 41 -7.73 -29.73 -19.33
C GLY A 41 -7.94 -28.58 -18.33
N TYR A 42 -6.87 -28.04 -17.73
CA TYR A 42 -6.88 -26.89 -16.83
C TYR A 42 -5.56 -26.12 -16.91
N SER A 43 -5.55 -24.88 -16.45
CA SER A 43 -4.32 -24.09 -16.31
C SER A 43 -3.93 -23.91 -14.85
N LEU A 44 -2.65 -24.06 -14.55
CA LEU A 44 -2.07 -23.84 -13.23
C LEU A 44 -0.77 -23.08 -13.36
N SER A 45 -0.56 -22.08 -12.50
CA SER A 45 0.69 -21.33 -12.43
C SER A 45 1.21 -21.27 -11.00
N ALA A 46 2.52 -21.37 -10.85
CA ALA A 46 3.22 -21.02 -9.61
C ALA A 46 3.66 -19.55 -9.69
N ILE A 47 3.58 -18.82 -8.56
CA ILE A 47 3.99 -17.44 -8.42
C ILE A 47 5.12 -17.39 -7.40
N SER A 48 6.23 -16.74 -7.77
CA SER A 48 7.34 -16.43 -6.87
C SER A 48 7.48 -14.90 -6.76
N LEU A 49 7.41 -14.37 -5.56
CA LEU A 49 7.51 -12.95 -5.25
C LEU A 49 7.95 -12.74 -3.80
N CYS A 50 8.49 -11.57 -3.46
CA CYS A 50 8.69 -11.20 -2.07
C CYS A 50 7.46 -10.45 -1.54
N SER A 51 7.38 -10.29 -0.21
CA SER A 51 6.26 -9.62 0.49
C SER A 51 6.07 -8.17 0.03
N HIS A 52 7.13 -7.51 -0.44
CA HIS A 52 7.16 -6.13 -0.91
C HIS A 52 7.15 -6.00 -2.46
N SER A 53 6.53 -6.97 -3.16
CA SER A 53 6.44 -6.94 -4.63
C SER A 53 5.25 -6.12 -5.11
N GLY A 54 5.50 -5.18 -6.03
CA GLY A 54 4.46 -4.35 -6.66
C GLY A 54 3.79 -3.40 -5.68
N THR A 55 2.47 -3.25 -5.78
CA THR A 55 1.69 -2.52 -4.77
C THR A 55 1.48 -3.42 -3.57
N HIS A 56 1.92 -2.98 -2.41
CA HIS A 56 1.94 -3.81 -1.20
C HIS A 56 1.73 -2.97 0.07
N VAL A 57 1.48 -3.64 1.18
CA VAL A 57 1.47 -3.04 2.51
C VAL A 57 2.59 -3.61 3.37
N ASP A 58 3.18 -2.75 4.21
CA ASP A 58 4.10 -3.15 5.25
C ASP A 58 3.39 -3.35 6.58
N ALA A 59 3.76 -4.42 7.26
CA ALA A 59 3.38 -4.69 8.64
C ALA A 59 4.47 -4.21 9.61
N PRO A 60 4.15 -3.96 10.88
CA PRO A 60 5.12 -3.54 11.88
C PRO A 60 6.37 -4.43 11.97
N SER A 61 6.25 -5.75 11.76
CA SER A 61 7.39 -6.67 11.80
C SER A 61 8.48 -6.39 10.76
N HIS A 62 8.18 -5.56 9.73
CA HIS A 62 9.18 -5.18 8.73
C HIS A 62 10.36 -4.40 9.36
N PHE A 63 10.09 -3.44 10.24
CA PHE A 63 11.14 -2.64 10.91
C PHE A 63 11.12 -2.74 12.44
N ILE A 64 10.07 -3.30 13.04
CA ILE A 64 9.89 -3.34 14.49
C ILE A 64 10.05 -4.78 15.00
N SER A 65 11.11 -5.02 15.76
CA SER A 65 11.33 -6.34 16.39
C SER A 65 10.17 -6.70 17.31
N GLY A 66 9.56 -7.87 17.08
CA GLY A 66 8.37 -8.31 17.81
C GLY A 66 7.06 -7.66 17.35
N GLY A 67 7.08 -6.84 16.28
CA GLY A 67 5.89 -6.35 15.62
C GLY A 67 5.06 -7.49 15.00
N TYR A 68 3.74 -7.28 14.86
CA TYR A 68 2.87 -8.24 14.17
C TYR A 68 3.10 -8.22 12.65
N GLY A 69 2.88 -9.38 12.00
CA GLY A 69 2.99 -9.54 10.56
C GLY A 69 1.72 -9.13 9.80
N ALA A 70 1.73 -9.35 8.48
CA ALA A 70 0.64 -8.98 7.57
C ALA A 70 -0.71 -9.63 7.95
N ASP A 71 -0.70 -10.84 8.47
CA ASP A 71 -1.90 -11.54 8.97
C ASP A 71 -2.49 -10.91 10.25
N GLY A 72 -1.71 -10.09 10.95
CA GLY A 72 -2.11 -9.34 12.15
C GLY A 72 -2.59 -7.91 11.88
N ILE A 73 -2.50 -7.40 10.65
CA ILE A 73 -2.95 -6.05 10.30
C ILE A 73 -4.47 -5.94 10.52
N PRO A 74 -4.95 -4.97 11.33
CA PRO A 74 -6.38 -4.72 11.48
C PRO A 74 -6.99 -4.22 10.16
N LEU A 75 -7.92 -4.97 9.57
CA LEU A 75 -8.43 -4.71 8.22
C LEU A 75 -9.12 -3.35 8.07
N TYR A 76 -9.68 -2.79 9.16
CA TYR A 76 -10.27 -1.45 9.14
C TYR A 76 -9.25 -0.37 8.76
N LYS A 77 -7.95 -0.58 8.99
CA LYS A 77 -6.90 0.35 8.57
C LYS A 77 -6.75 0.42 7.05
N CYS A 78 -7.02 -0.68 6.36
CA CYS A 78 -6.85 -0.84 4.93
C CYS A 78 -8.11 -0.50 4.10
N VAL A 79 -9.23 -0.16 4.75
CA VAL A 79 -10.50 0.15 4.07
C VAL A 79 -11.16 1.36 4.72
N GLY A 80 -11.56 2.34 3.91
CA GLY A 80 -12.32 3.50 4.34
C GLY A 80 -11.94 4.79 3.63
N GLU A 81 -12.48 5.90 4.08
CA GLU A 81 -12.20 7.22 3.51
C GLU A 81 -10.71 7.51 3.53
N CYS A 82 -10.20 8.03 2.42
CA CYS A 82 -8.81 8.48 2.27
C CYS A 82 -8.72 9.79 1.49
N LEU A 83 -7.65 10.53 1.73
CA LEU A 83 -7.27 11.73 0.99
C LEU A 83 -6.06 11.40 0.11
N ILE A 84 -6.12 11.75 -1.18
CA ILE A 84 -4.95 11.80 -2.07
C ILE A 84 -4.52 13.25 -2.19
N THR A 85 -3.24 13.53 -1.96
CA THR A 85 -2.65 14.86 -2.09
C THR A 85 -1.21 14.78 -2.62
N ASP A 86 -0.79 15.82 -3.35
CA ASP A 86 0.57 16.06 -3.82
C ASP A 86 1.32 17.11 -2.97
N ASP A 87 0.73 17.48 -1.84
CA ASP A 87 1.25 18.47 -0.91
C ASP A 87 1.38 17.86 0.50
N VAL A 88 2.62 17.79 1.00
CA VAL A 88 2.95 17.22 2.31
C VAL A 88 2.37 18.05 3.45
N ASP A 89 2.36 19.37 3.34
CA ASP A 89 1.78 20.25 4.38
C ASP A 89 0.27 20.07 4.47
N ALA A 90 -0.39 19.89 3.31
CA ALA A 90 -1.81 19.52 3.27
C ALA A 90 -2.06 18.14 3.89
N ALA A 91 -1.18 17.16 3.65
CA ALA A 91 -1.26 15.83 4.28
C ALA A 91 -1.15 15.91 5.81
N LEU A 92 -0.17 16.65 6.33
CA LEU A 92 0.02 16.87 7.77
C LEU A 92 -1.18 17.58 8.42
N ALA A 93 -1.73 18.58 7.76
CA ALA A 93 -2.93 19.27 8.23
C ALA A 93 -4.16 18.35 8.21
N ALA A 94 -4.29 17.50 7.19
CA ALA A 94 -5.40 16.56 7.04
C ALA A 94 -5.34 15.42 8.08
N ALA A 95 -4.16 15.00 8.53
CA ALA A 95 -3.97 13.92 9.50
C ALA A 95 -4.72 14.11 10.82
N ARG A 96 -5.18 15.32 11.14
CA ARG A 96 -6.05 15.62 12.30
C ARG A 96 -7.49 15.14 12.12
N ARG A 97 -7.92 14.83 10.89
CA ARG A 97 -9.32 14.49 10.55
C ARG A 97 -9.44 13.26 9.66
N GLN A 98 -8.40 12.99 8.88
CA GLN A 98 -8.31 11.84 7.98
C GLN A 98 -7.41 10.77 8.61
N THR A 99 -7.84 9.53 8.56
CA THR A 99 -7.05 8.41 9.09
C THR A 99 -6.27 7.67 8.00
N ARG A 100 -6.56 7.95 6.72
CA ARG A 100 -5.81 7.38 5.58
C ARG A 100 -5.45 8.50 4.63
N ILE A 101 -4.16 8.56 4.27
CA ILE A 101 -3.61 9.60 3.40
C ILE A 101 -2.72 8.91 2.36
N ILE A 102 -2.83 9.34 1.10
CA ILE A 102 -2.00 8.88 -0.01
C ILE A 102 -1.25 10.08 -0.56
N LEU A 103 0.06 9.98 -0.61
CA LEU A 103 0.96 10.97 -1.22
C LEU A 103 1.16 10.63 -2.70
N LYS A 104 0.95 11.62 -3.57
CA LYS A 104 1.11 11.47 -5.01
C LYS A 104 2.27 12.33 -5.50
N GLY A 105 3.37 11.68 -5.92
CA GLY A 105 4.54 12.38 -6.47
C GLY A 105 5.29 13.24 -5.46
N CYS A 106 5.08 13.04 -4.16
CA CYS A 106 5.82 13.67 -3.08
C CYS A 106 6.16 12.65 -1.99
N ASP A 107 7.12 12.96 -1.14
CA ASP A 107 7.63 12.09 -0.08
C ASP A 107 7.75 12.83 1.25
N ILE A 108 7.92 12.10 2.33
CA ILE A 108 8.06 12.62 3.69
C ILE A 108 9.41 12.25 4.30
N ASN A 109 9.96 13.18 5.06
CA ASN A 109 11.14 12.93 5.88
C ASN A 109 10.78 12.36 7.27
N ALA A 110 11.79 12.03 8.06
CA ALA A 110 11.61 11.42 9.37
C ALA A 110 10.88 12.34 10.39
N GLU A 111 10.99 13.66 10.29
CA GLU A 111 10.29 14.61 11.17
C GLU A 111 8.78 14.63 10.83
N GLN A 112 8.45 14.69 9.55
CA GLN A 112 7.07 14.63 9.05
C GLN A 112 6.42 13.28 9.39
N ALA A 113 7.16 12.17 9.26
CA ALA A 113 6.70 10.85 9.67
C ALA A 113 6.35 10.77 11.16
N ARG A 114 7.18 11.36 12.04
CA ARG A 114 6.87 11.46 13.47
C ARG A 114 5.61 12.29 13.74
N SER A 115 5.44 13.41 13.02
CA SER A 115 4.24 14.23 13.14
C SER A 115 2.97 13.46 12.74
N LEU A 116 3.03 12.66 11.67
CA LEU A 116 1.91 11.79 11.28
C LEU A 116 1.64 10.70 12.32
N ALA A 117 2.69 10.12 12.91
CA ALA A 117 2.58 9.13 13.97
C ALA A 117 1.85 9.67 15.22
N GLU A 118 2.11 10.91 15.61
CA GLU A 118 1.43 11.59 16.72
C GLU A 118 -0.08 11.78 16.47
N ASN A 119 -0.48 11.97 15.21
CA ASN A 119 -1.89 12.13 14.81
C ASN A 119 -2.67 10.80 14.71
N LYS A 120 -1.99 9.65 14.91
CA LYS A 120 -2.60 8.31 14.96
C LYS A 120 -3.40 7.95 13.70
N ILE A 121 -2.87 8.29 12.53
CA ILE A 121 -3.48 7.86 11.27
C ILE A 121 -3.42 6.32 11.15
N ASP A 122 -4.31 5.73 10.39
CA ASP A 122 -4.40 4.27 10.19
C ASP A 122 -3.42 3.79 9.10
N LEU A 123 -3.30 4.59 8.02
CA LEU A 123 -2.55 4.21 6.83
C LEU A 123 -1.98 5.46 6.14
N ILE A 124 -0.76 5.34 5.63
CA ILE A 124 -0.19 6.27 4.66
C ILE A 124 0.24 5.52 3.40
N GLY A 125 -0.05 6.08 2.21
CA GLY A 125 0.32 5.49 0.92
C GLY A 125 1.23 6.40 0.10
N THR A 126 1.98 5.79 -0.85
CA THR A 126 2.84 6.50 -1.81
C THR A 126 2.90 5.77 -3.15
N ASP A 127 3.14 6.53 -4.23
CA ASP A 127 3.49 5.98 -5.56
C ASP A 127 5.00 5.74 -5.74
N ALA A 128 5.81 6.07 -4.73
CA ALA A 128 7.21 5.68 -4.66
C ALA A 128 7.36 4.18 -4.37
N LEU A 129 8.57 3.63 -4.58
CA LEU A 129 8.90 2.24 -4.21
C LEU A 129 9.03 2.07 -2.70
N SER A 130 9.39 3.13 -1.98
CA SER A 130 9.49 3.19 -0.53
C SER A 130 9.43 4.64 -0.07
N PHE A 131 9.06 4.89 1.19
CA PHE A 131 9.13 6.21 1.81
C PHE A 131 10.57 6.54 2.21
N GLY A 132 10.99 7.80 1.99
CA GLY A 132 12.33 8.32 2.28
C GLY A 132 13.29 8.23 1.09
N GLU A 133 14.06 9.30 0.85
CA GLU A 133 14.94 9.41 -0.31
C GLU A 133 16.21 8.55 -0.19
N THR A 134 16.74 8.40 1.00
CA THR A 134 17.96 7.63 1.28
C THR A 134 17.66 6.41 2.15
N TYR A 135 18.54 5.41 2.12
CA TYR A 135 18.39 4.19 2.93
C TYR A 135 18.24 4.48 4.44
N ASP A 136 19.06 5.39 4.97
CA ASP A 136 18.99 5.76 6.39
C ASP A 136 17.68 6.49 6.72
N GLU A 137 17.23 7.37 5.84
CA GLU A 137 15.95 8.08 6.00
C GLU A 137 14.76 7.14 5.88
N GLN A 138 14.79 6.17 4.95
CA GLN A 138 13.78 5.12 4.84
C GLN A 138 13.64 4.37 6.16
N ALA A 139 14.76 3.95 6.77
CA ALA A 139 14.73 3.24 8.04
C ALA A 139 14.09 4.08 9.17
N ASP A 140 14.38 5.38 9.23
CA ASP A 140 13.83 6.27 10.26
C ASP A 140 12.34 6.57 10.03
N VAL A 141 11.91 6.77 8.78
CA VAL A 141 10.50 6.96 8.40
C VAL A 141 9.69 5.71 8.76
N HIS A 142 10.16 4.53 8.32
CA HIS A 142 9.47 3.26 8.59
C HIS A 142 9.37 2.97 10.08
N LYS A 143 10.45 3.16 10.86
CA LYS A 143 10.43 2.97 12.31
C LYS A 143 9.43 3.90 12.99
N ALA A 144 9.35 5.17 12.57
CA ALA A 144 8.42 6.12 13.15
C ALA A 144 6.96 5.72 12.89
N LEU A 145 6.61 5.38 11.65
CA LEU A 145 5.24 5.06 11.23
C LEU A 145 4.81 3.67 11.71
N LEU A 146 5.60 2.63 11.41
CA LEU A 146 5.29 1.25 11.81
C LEU A 146 5.34 1.06 13.33
N GLY A 147 6.24 1.80 14.01
CA GLY A 147 6.30 1.81 15.48
C GLY A 147 5.06 2.41 16.13
N ALA A 148 4.36 3.32 15.45
CA ALA A 148 3.06 3.84 15.85
C ALA A 148 1.89 2.93 15.40
N GLY A 149 2.18 1.82 14.72
CA GLY A 149 1.18 0.89 14.19
C GLY A 149 0.47 1.38 12.94
N ILE A 150 1.00 2.37 12.24
CA ILE A 150 0.47 2.86 10.95
C ILE A 150 0.86 1.86 9.86
N VAL A 151 -0.08 1.53 8.96
CA VAL A 151 0.17 0.69 7.80
C VAL A 151 0.78 1.55 6.69
N LEU A 152 1.88 1.10 6.09
CA LEU A 152 2.44 1.72 4.90
C LEU A 152 1.86 1.02 3.67
N LEU A 153 1.52 1.79 2.63
CA LEU A 153 1.01 1.28 1.35
C LEU A 153 1.88 1.86 0.23
N GLU A 154 2.72 1.04 -0.37
CA GLU A 154 3.77 1.47 -1.30
C GLU A 154 3.57 0.95 -2.72
N GLY A 155 4.25 1.56 -3.69
CA GLY A 155 4.22 1.14 -5.08
C GLY A 155 2.89 1.35 -5.78
N LEU A 156 2.14 2.39 -5.41
CA LEU A 156 0.86 2.73 -6.03
C LEU A 156 1.02 3.25 -7.47
N CYS A 157 0.01 3.02 -8.30
CA CYS A 157 -0.12 3.57 -9.66
C CYS A 157 -1.19 4.67 -9.65
N LEU A 158 -0.79 5.92 -9.45
CA LEU A 158 -1.71 7.05 -9.25
C LEU A 158 -1.93 7.92 -10.50
N SER A 159 -1.50 7.47 -11.70
CA SER A 159 -1.69 8.25 -12.94
C SER A 159 -3.15 8.59 -13.23
N ASP A 160 -4.08 7.68 -12.93
CA ASP A 160 -5.52 7.79 -13.21
C ASP A 160 -6.34 8.25 -11.99
N ALA A 161 -5.66 8.68 -10.92
CA ALA A 161 -6.27 9.19 -9.70
C ALA A 161 -5.89 10.64 -9.47
N ASP A 162 -6.86 11.55 -9.45
CA ASP A 162 -6.64 12.96 -9.09
C ASP A 162 -6.50 13.12 -7.57
N CYS A 163 -5.92 14.26 -7.13
CA CYS A 163 -5.97 14.64 -5.73
C CYS A 163 -7.42 14.85 -5.28
N GLY A 164 -7.76 14.38 -4.08
CA GLY A 164 -9.14 14.45 -3.58
C GLY A 164 -9.49 13.33 -2.61
N SER A 165 -10.77 13.25 -2.27
CA SER A 165 -11.30 12.26 -1.32
C SER A 165 -11.92 11.07 -2.03
N TYR A 166 -11.59 9.87 -1.54
CA TYR A 166 -12.04 8.58 -2.05
C TYR A 166 -12.34 7.61 -0.91
N THR A 167 -12.92 6.46 -1.23
CA THR A 167 -12.85 5.30 -0.36
C THR A 167 -11.75 4.37 -0.87
N LEU A 168 -10.72 4.13 -0.06
CA LEU A 168 -9.65 3.17 -0.32
C LEU A 168 -10.08 1.76 0.08
N VAL A 169 -9.70 0.77 -0.76
CA VAL A 169 -9.69 -0.65 -0.40
C VAL A 169 -8.32 -1.22 -0.80
N ALA A 170 -7.51 -1.64 0.18
CA ALA A 170 -6.16 -2.17 0.00
C ALA A 170 -5.89 -3.33 0.96
N LEU A 171 -6.72 -4.36 0.89
CA LEU A 171 -6.66 -5.51 1.81
C LEU A 171 -5.46 -6.41 1.51
N PRO A 172 -4.59 -6.71 2.50
CA PRO A 172 -3.49 -7.64 2.34
C PRO A 172 -3.97 -9.09 2.20
N LEU A 173 -3.16 -9.93 1.58
CA LEU A 173 -3.30 -11.37 1.72
C LEU A 173 -3.03 -11.76 3.18
N LYS A 174 -3.73 -12.79 3.66
CA LYS A 174 -3.50 -13.30 5.02
C LYS A 174 -2.26 -14.21 5.04
N LEU A 175 -1.09 -13.60 4.80
CA LEU A 175 0.20 -14.29 4.83
C LEU A 175 0.71 -14.36 6.26
N LYS A 176 0.72 -15.57 6.83
CA LYS A 176 1.13 -15.78 8.20
C LYS A 176 2.62 -15.47 8.38
N ASP A 177 2.95 -14.71 9.41
CA ASP A 177 4.31 -14.35 9.83
C ASP A 177 5.12 -13.58 8.75
N CYS A 178 4.46 -12.99 7.72
CA CYS A 178 5.10 -12.15 6.72
C CYS A 178 5.15 -10.70 7.17
N ASP A 179 6.23 -10.02 6.85
CA ASP A 179 6.52 -8.62 7.17
C ASP A 179 5.77 -7.61 6.29
N GLY A 180 5.16 -8.07 5.21
CA GLY A 180 4.35 -7.31 4.28
C GLY A 180 3.48 -8.21 3.41
N SER A 181 2.69 -7.63 2.54
CA SER A 181 1.83 -8.37 1.61
C SER A 181 1.47 -7.55 0.38
N PRO A 182 1.60 -8.10 -0.83
CA PRO A 182 0.98 -7.52 -2.02
C PRO A 182 -0.53 -7.34 -1.82
N VAL A 183 -1.07 -6.26 -2.40
CA VAL A 183 -2.49 -5.93 -2.35
C VAL A 183 -3.03 -5.58 -3.73
N ARG A 184 -4.35 -5.75 -3.93
CA ARG A 184 -5.07 -5.07 -5.00
C ARG A 184 -5.68 -3.80 -4.42
N ALA A 185 -4.98 -2.67 -4.58
CA ALA A 185 -5.46 -1.38 -4.11
C ALA A 185 -6.40 -0.73 -5.14
N VAL A 186 -7.58 -0.32 -4.70
CA VAL A 186 -8.56 0.38 -5.53
C VAL A 186 -9.17 1.56 -4.80
N LEU A 187 -9.57 2.57 -5.57
CA LEU A 187 -10.33 3.73 -5.10
C LEU A 187 -11.79 3.61 -5.58
N LEU A 188 -12.71 3.90 -4.68
CA LEU A 188 -14.15 3.99 -4.98
C LEU A 188 -14.58 5.46 -4.91
N SER A 189 -15.32 5.94 -5.92
CA SER A 189 -15.90 7.27 -6.01
C SER A 189 -17.30 7.26 -6.63
#